data_fe5123515f60a4cd68f19548f652bda9
#
_entry.id   fe5123515f60a4cd68f19548f652bda9
#
_cell.length_a   1.000
_cell.length_b   1.000
_cell.length_c   1.000
_cell.angle_alpha   90.00
_cell.angle_beta   90.00
_cell.angle_gamma   90.00
#
_symmetry.space_group_name_H-M   'P 1'
#
loop_
_entity.id
_entity.type
_entity.pdbx_description
1 polymer ?
#
loop_
_entity_poly.entity_id
_entity_poly.type
_entity_poly.pdbx_seq_one_letter_code
_entity_poly.pdbx_strand_id
1 'polypeptide(L)'
;MQAIILDTETHQLNGLPIEIAYAPVEVNQAKLSLDRQQMFDQLYSIGEEKISYASMAVHHILESDIVGQPHYSSFKLPAETQYIIGHNIDYDIRTIALCGVNTTPIKAICTLALARRAWPDLEAHNISALIYHISQGSEQARSMLKGAHRADADIILTANILMHILHVLNIQDIESLYSASEQARIPQTLTFGKHRGSKIADLPKDYVQWLLR
;
A
#
# COMPACT_ATOMS: atom_id res chain seq x y z
N MET A 1 -11.29 -11.75 13.83
CA MET A 1 -10.85 -10.42 13.37
C MET A 1 -9.92 -10.67 12.20
N GLN A 2 -10.32 -10.31 10.99
CA GLN A 2 -9.56 -10.62 9.79
C GLN A 2 -8.81 -9.39 9.30
N ALA A 3 -7.48 -9.50 9.20
CA ALA A 3 -6.64 -8.54 8.51
C ALA A 3 -6.20 -9.15 7.17
N ILE A 4 -6.08 -8.30 6.15
CA ILE A 4 -5.53 -8.68 4.85
C ILE A 4 -4.45 -7.69 4.44
N ILE A 5 -3.47 -8.15 3.66
CA ILE A 5 -2.67 -7.27 2.82
C ILE A 5 -3.36 -7.22 1.47
N LEU A 6 -3.54 -6.02 0.92
CA LEU A 6 -4.22 -5.78 -0.35
C LEU A 6 -3.38 -4.84 -1.21
N ASP A 7 -3.39 -5.10 -2.51
CA ASP A 7 -2.77 -4.26 -3.53
C ASP A 7 -3.62 -4.24 -4.78
N THR A 8 -3.54 -3.15 -5.57
CA THR A 8 -4.34 -2.95 -6.78
C THR A 8 -3.53 -2.32 -7.90
N GLU A 9 -3.71 -2.83 -9.12
CA GLU A 9 -3.27 -2.17 -10.34
C GLU A 9 -4.44 -1.51 -11.05
N THR A 10 -4.22 -0.33 -11.63
CA THR A 10 -5.27 0.47 -12.24
C THR A 10 -4.98 0.84 -13.69
N HIS A 11 -6.04 1.02 -14.51
CA HIS A 11 -5.91 1.36 -15.92
C HIS A 11 -5.28 2.74 -16.16
N GLN A 12 -5.36 3.63 -15.18
CA GLN A 12 -4.70 4.95 -15.14
C GLN A 12 -4.59 5.43 -13.71
N LEU A 13 -3.80 6.47 -13.45
CA LEU A 13 -3.68 7.06 -12.12
C LEU A 13 -5.05 7.47 -11.56
N ASN A 14 -5.41 6.98 -10.38
CA ASN A 14 -6.72 7.12 -9.74
C ASN A 14 -7.88 6.52 -10.58
N GLY A 15 -7.59 5.55 -11.43
CA GLY A 15 -8.55 4.91 -12.31
C GLY A 15 -9.23 3.67 -11.72
N LEU A 16 -9.94 2.95 -12.60
CA LEU A 16 -10.61 1.70 -12.25
C LEU A 16 -9.59 0.58 -12.08
N PRO A 17 -9.81 -0.36 -11.14
CA PRO A 17 -8.91 -1.50 -10.96
C PRO A 17 -8.97 -2.45 -12.16
N ILE A 18 -7.81 -2.92 -12.57
CA ILE A 18 -7.63 -3.97 -13.57
C ILE A 18 -7.02 -5.24 -12.97
N GLU A 19 -6.41 -5.14 -11.80
CA GLU A 19 -5.98 -6.26 -10.98
C GLU A 19 -6.24 -5.91 -9.52
N ILE A 20 -6.76 -6.87 -8.77
CA ILE A 20 -6.90 -6.78 -7.31
C ILE A 20 -6.42 -8.08 -6.73
N ALA A 21 -5.47 -7.98 -5.80
CA ALA A 21 -5.02 -9.11 -5.02
C ALA A 21 -5.10 -8.82 -3.51
N TYR A 22 -5.31 -9.87 -2.73
CA TYR A 22 -5.20 -9.81 -1.27
C TYR A 22 -4.81 -11.16 -0.68
N ALA A 23 -4.21 -11.14 0.50
CA ALA A 23 -3.95 -12.34 1.28
C ALA A 23 -4.25 -12.09 2.77
N PRO A 24 -4.86 -13.07 3.48
CA PRO A 24 -5.04 -13.00 4.92
C PRO A 24 -3.70 -12.90 5.64
N VAL A 25 -3.67 -12.11 6.71
CA VAL A 25 -2.47 -11.91 7.51
C VAL A 25 -2.81 -11.85 8.99
N GLU A 26 -1.91 -12.39 9.81
CA GLU A 26 -1.97 -12.29 11.26
C GLU A 26 -0.70 -11.62 11.79
N VAL A 27 -0.88 -10.70 12.75
CA VAL A 27 0.21 -10.04 13.49
C VAL A 27 0.07 -10.42 14.95
N ASN A 28 1.05 -11.17 15.47
CA ASN A 28 1.05 -11.63 16.86
C ASN A 28 2.49 -11.73 17.39
N GLN A 29 2.76 -11.14 18.57
CA GLN A 29 4.08 -11.15 19.21
C GLN A 29 5.21 -10.67 18.29
N ALA A 30 4.97 -9.55 17.59
CA ALA A 30 5.88 -8.97 16.59
C ALA A 30 6.22 -9.90 15.41
N LYS A 31 5.44 -10.94 15.18
CA LYS A 31 5.57 -11.85 14.04
C LYS A 31 4.42 -11.63 13.07
N LEU A 32 4.75 -11.72 11.79
CA LEU A 32 3.79 -11.70 10.70
C LEU A 32 3.63 -13.12 10.14
N SER A 33 2.39 -13.57 9.99
CA SER A 33 2.03 -14.77 9.25
C SER A 33 1.15 -14.38 8.06
N LEU A 34 1.62 -14.66 6.84
CA LEU A 34 0.87 -14.42 5.60
C LEU A 34 0.34 -15.76 5.09
N ASP A 35 -0.99 -15.87 4.96
CA ASP A 35 -1.61 -17.09 4.39
C ASP A 35 -1.61 -17.03 2.86
N ARG A 36 -0.54 -17.55 2.27
CA ARG A 36 -0.37 -17.61 0.82
C ARG A 36 -1.29 -18.62 0.13
N GLN A 37 -1.86 -19.59 0.88
CA GLN A 37 -2.79 -20.57 0.30
C GLN A 37 -4.19 -19.97 0.07
N GLN A 38 -4.54 -18.95 0.85
CA GLN A 38 -5.77 -18.18 0.69
C GLN A 38 -5.56 -16.84 -0.05
N MET A 39 -4.42 -16.70 -0.75
CA MET A 39 -4.20 -15.53 -1.59
C MET A 39 -5.21 -15.52 -2.73
N PHE A 40 -5.90 -14.40 -2.87
CA PHE A 40 -6.77 -14.07 -3.98
C PHE A 40 -5.99 -13.16 -4.94
N ASP A 41 -6.11 -13.41 -6.23
CA ASP A 41 -5.59 -12.58 -7.30
C ASP A 41 -6.51 -12.69 -8.51
N GLN A 42 -6.97 -11.53 -9.03
CA GLN A 42 -7.92 -11.50 -10.12
C GLN A 42 -7.73 -10.27 -11.00
N LEU A 43 -7.64 -10.50 -12.31
CA LEU A 43 -7.76 -9.46 -13.33
C LEU A 43 -9.23 -9.09 -13.54
N TYR A 44 -9.47 -7.81 -13.87
CA TYR A 44 -10.82 -7.28 -14.07
C TYR A 44 -10.96 -6.52 -15.38
N SER A 45 -12.12 -6.67 -16.01
CA SER A 45 -12.55 -5.84 -17.13
C SER A 45 -13.04 -4.48 -16.63
N ILE A 46 -12.73 -3.44 -17.39
CA ILE A 46 -13.14 -2.04 -17.17
C ILE A 46 -14.12 -1.53 -18.24
N GLY A 47 -14.77 -2.46 -18.94
CA GLY A 47 -15.73 -2.12 -20.00
C GLY A 47 -15.04 -1.54 -21.23
N GLU A 48 -15.47 -0.35 -21.65
CA GLU A 48 -14.96 0.34 -22.85
C GLU A 48 -13.74 1.24 -22.56
N GLU A 49 -13.38 1.40 -21.28
CA GLU A 49 -12.21 2.19 -20.88
C GLU A 49 -10.91 1.59 -21.40
N LYS A 50 -9.89 2.43 -21.57
CA LYS A 50 -8.58 2.04 -22.09
C LYS A 50 -7.50 2.12 -21.01
N ILE A 51 -6.59 1.16 -21.04
CA ILE A 51 -5.41 1.20 -20.16
C ILE A 51 -4.42 2.25 -20.70
N SER A 52 -4.01 3.19 -19.86
CA SER A 52 -3.02 4.19 -20.25
C SER A 52 -1.65 3.55 -20.48
N TYR A 53 -0.89 4.05 -21.45
CA TYR A 53 0.48 3.58 -21.68
C TYR A 53 1.39 3.80 -20.47
N ALA A 54 1.12 4.83 -19.66
CA ALA A 54 1.85 5.08 -18.43
C ALA A 54 1.63 3.95 -17.40
N SER A 55 0.39 3.48 -17.26
CA SER A 55 0.07 2.33 -16.39
C SER A 55 0.64 1.03 -16.95
N MET A 56 0.47 0.77 -18.26
CA MET A 56 1.10 -0.41 -18.91
C MET A 56 2.62 -0.45 -18.71
N ALA A 57 3.28 0.69 -18.69
CA ALA A 57 4.74 0.76 -18.46
C ALA A 57 5.13 0.39 -17.04
N VAL A 58 4.19 0.40 -16.08
CA VAL A 58 4.41 0.03 -14.69
C VAL A 58 4.07 -1.44 -14.45
N HIS A 59 2.81 -1.83 -14.65
CA HIS A 59 2.31 -3.17 -14.30
C HIS A 59 2.36 -4.17 -15.46
N HIS A 60 2.62 -3.74 -16.69
CA HIS A 60 2.72 -4.58 -17.92
C HIS A 60 1.46 -5.37 -18.27
N ILE A 61 0.30 -5.06 -17.68
CA ILE A 61 -0.99 -5.65 -18.04
C ILE A 61 -1.50 -4.96 -19.30
N LEU A 62 -1.90 -5.76 -20.30
CA LEU A 62 -2.41 -5.29 -21.58
C LEU A 62 -3.94 -5.37 -21.61
N GLU A 63 -4.56 -4.65 -22.53
CA GLU A 63 -6.01 -4.74 -22.75
C GLU A 63 -6.46 -6.17 -23.08
N SER A 64 -5.62 -6.94 -23.79
CA SER A 64 -5.87 -8.35 -24.10
C SER A 64 -5.99 -9.25 -22.88
N ASP A 65 -5.31 -8.90 -21.79
CA ASP A 65 -5.27 -9.72 -20.57
C ASP A 65 -6.57 -9.59 -19.76
N ILE A 66 -7.24 -8.45 -19.90
CA ILE A 66 -8.51 -8.15 -19.20
C ILE A 66 -9.76 -8.44 -20.03
N VAL A 67 -9.60 -8.83 -21.30
CA VAL A 67 -10.74 -9.24 -22.15
C VAL A 67 -11.36 -10.53 -21.61
N GLY A 68 -12.68 -10.51 -21.39
CA GLY A 68 -13.42 -11.66 -20.86
C GLY A 68 -13.28 -11.86 -19.36
N GLN A 69 -12.51 -11.03 -18.67
CA GLN A 69 -12.44 -11.04 -17.22
C GLN A 69 -13.74 -10.50 -16.59
N PRO A 70 -14.04 -10.86 -15.33
CA PRO A 70 -15.17 -10.28 -14.62
C PRO A 70 -15.09 -8.75 -14.59
N HIS A 71 -16.22 -8.07 -14.64
CA HIS A 71 -16.23 -6.61 -14.50
C HIS A 71 -15.79 -6.20 -13.09
N TYR A 72 -15.00 -5.12 -12.98
CA TYR A 72 -14.42 -4.67 -11.68
C TYR A 72 -15.46 -4.49 -10.57
N SER A 73 -16.70 -4.10 -10.91
CA SER A 73 -17.80 -3.96 -9.94
C SER A 73 -18.26 -5.27 -9.30
N SER A 74 -17.78 -6.41 -9.84
CA SER A 74 -18.06 -7.74 -9.24
C SER A 74 -17.15 -8.05 -8.05
N PHE A 75 -16.07 -7.31 -7.84
CA PHE A 75 -15.19 -7.50 -6.69
C PHE A 75 -15.95 -7.37 -5.37
N LYS A 76 -15.67 -8.27 -4.45
CA LYS A 76 -16.23 -8.24 -3.08
C LYS A 76 -15.09 -8.46 -2.09
N LEU A 77 -15.00 -7.57 -1.14
CA LEU A 77 -14.11 -7.75 0.00
C LEU A 77 -14.64 -8.88 0.90
N PRO A 78 -13.77 -9.73 1.48
CA PRO A 78 -14.21 -10.73 2.47
C PRO A 78 -14.96 -10.07 3.62
N ALA A 79 -16.15 -10.61 3.98
CA ALA A 79 -17.08 -9.98 4.92
C ALA A 79 -16.51 -9.71 6.31
N GLU A 80 -15.56 -10.54 6.75
CA GLU A 80 -14.90 -10.44 8.07
C GLU A 80 -13.74 -9.44 8.11
N THR A 81 -13.41 -8.77 6.99
CA THR A 81 -12.27 -7.85 6.90
C THR A 81 -12.50 -6.62 7.75
N GLN A 82 -11.61 -6.38 8.69
CA GLN A 82 -11.58 -5.18 9.55
C GLN A 82 -10.35 -4.31 9.31
N TYR A 83 -9.22 -4.93 8.93
CA TYR A 83 -7.98 -4.24 8.65
C TYR A 83 -7.53 -4.52 7.22
N ILE A 84 -7.16 -3.48 6.51
CA ILE A 84 -6.49 -3.59 5.21
C ILE A 84 -5.13 -2.93 5.33
N ILE A 85 -4.09 -3.68 5.02
CA ILE A 85 -2.70 -3.26 5.03
C ILE A 85 -2.23 -3.14 3.59
N GLY A 86 -1.49 -2.08 3.26
CA GLY A 86 -0.89 -1.93 1.94
C GLY A 86 0.18 -0.83 1.92
N HIS A 87 0.89 -0.74 0.81
CA HIS A 87 1.93 0.26 0.62
C HIS A 87 1.33 1.49 -0.09
N ASN A 88 1.14 2.60 0.62
CA ASN A 88 0.33 3.74 0.19
C ASN A 88 -1.17 3.42 0.09
N ILE A 89 -1.66 2.67 1.06
CA ILE A 89 -2.98 2.01 1.09
C ILE A 89 -4.17 2.92 0.79
N ASP A 90 -4.06 4.23 0.98
CA ASP A 90 -5.16 5.17 0.68
C ASP A 90 -5.51 5.18 -0.81
N TYR A 91 -4.57 4.82 -1.67
CA TYR A 91 -4.80 4.61 -3.09
C TYR A 91 -5.70 3.39 -3.32
N ASP A 92 -5.36 2.26 -2.72
CA ASP A 92 -6.10 1.01 -2.88
C ASP A 92 -7.50 1.05 -2.26
N ILE A 93 -7.63 1.69 -1.09
CA ILE A 93 -8.93 1.92 -0.45
C ILE A 93 -9.86 2.71 -1.37
N ARG A 94 -9.36 3.77 -2.04
CA ARG A 94 -10.15 4.52 -3.04
C ARG A 94 -10.48 3.66 -4.25
N THR A 95 -9.54 2.86 -4.70
CA THR A 95 -9.70 1.98 -5.86
C THR A 95 -10.78 0.92 -5.62
N ILE A 96 -10.78 0.23 -4.48
CA ILE A 96 -11.83 -0.76 -4.17
C ILE A 96 -13.18 -0.11 -3.87
N ALA A 97 -13.21 1.14 -3.42
CA ALA A 97 -14.48 1.88 -3.27
C ALA A 97 -15.17 2.10 -4.62
N LEU A 98 -14.41 2.24 -5.74
CA LEU A 98 -14.97 2.29 -7.09
C LEU A 98 -15.66 0.98 -7.50
N CYS A 99 -15.31 -0.14 -6.89
CA CYS A 99 -16.01 -1.42 -7.06
C CYS A 99 -17.37 -1.48 -6.31
N GLY A 100 -17.72 -0.45 -5.54
CA GLY A 100 -18.91 -0.43 -4.70
C GLY A 100 -18.67 -1.05 -3.30
N VAL A 101 -17.43 -1.25 -2.89
CA VAL A 101 -17.10 -1.72 -1.53
C VAL A 101 -17.31 -0.59 -0.53
N ASN A 102 -18.03 -0.86 0.57
CA ASN A 102 -18.12 0.07 1.69
C ASN A 102 -16.80 0.03 2.50
N THR A 103 -15.98 1.04 2.30
CA THR A 103 -14.67 1.16 2.97
C THR A 103 -14.72 1.91 4.30
N THR A 104 -15.86 2.50 4.67
CA THR A 104 -16.00 3.32 5.90
C THR A 104 -15.63 2.59 7.18
N PRO A 105 -15.99 1.30 7.40
CA PRO A 105 -15.65 0.60 8.64
C PRO A 105 -14.21 0.05 8.64
N ILE A 106 -13.48 0.18 7.54
CA ILE A 106 -12.15 -0.44 7.37
C ILE A 106 -11.07 0.41 8.05
N LYS A 107 -10.27 -0.24 8.87
CA LYS A 107 -9.06 0.32 9.46
C LYS A 107 -7.89 0.13 8.49
N ALA A 108 -7.49 1.18 7.80
CA ALA A 108 -6.42 1.14 6.81
C ALA A 108 -5.04 1.34 7.47
N ILE A 109 -4.09 0.45 7.19
CA ILE A 109 -2.72 0.46 7.73
C ILE A 109 -1.75 0.72 6.58
N CYS A 110 -1.01 1.83 6.65
CA CYS A 110 -0.11 2.27 5.60
C CYS A 110 1.35 1.91 5.88
N THR A 111 1.89 0.92 5.19
CA THR A 111 3.29 0.53 5.35
C THR A 111 4.26 1.59 4.84
N LEU A 112 3.87 2.44 3.87
CA LEU A 112 4.67 3.59 3.44
C LEU A 112 4.87 4.60 4.57
N ALA A 113 3.80 4.95 5.30
CA ALA A 113 3.88 5.86 6.44
C ALA A 113 4.76 5.27 7.56
N LEU A 114 4.55 4.00 7.87
CA LEU A 114 5.34 3.27 8.86
C LEU A 114 6.82 3.15 8.46
N ALA A 115 7.13 2.89 7.18
CA ALA A 115 8.49 2.81 6.67
C ALA A 115 9.23 4.15 6.81
N ARG A 116 8.56 5.28 6.52
CA ARG A 116 9.12 6.62 6.73
C ARG A 116 9.45 6.89 8.19
N ARG A 117 8.69 6.31 9.12
CA ARG A 117 8.97 6.40 10.56
C ARG A 117 10.09 5.45 10.99
N ALA A 118 10.15 4.23 10.43
CA ALA A 118 11.15 3.22 10.76
C ALA A 118 12.54 3.61 10.22
N TRP A 119 12.60 4.21 9.04
CA TRP A 119 13.84 4.56 8.35
C TRP A 119 13.79 5.99 7.79
N PRO A 120 13.76 7.02 8.66
CA PRO A 120 13.51 8.42 8.23
C PRO A 120 14.59 9.01 7.32
N ASP A 121 15.80 8.45 7.36
CA ASP A 121 16.96 8.97 6.61
C ASP A 121 17.09 8.36 5.21
N LEU A 122 16.19 7.43 4.82
CA LEU A 122 16.22 6.88 3.48
C LEU A 122 15.75 7.91 2.44
N GLU A 123 16.42 7.92 1.30
CA GLU A 123 16.10 8.80 0.17
C GLU A 123 14.78 8.44 -0.52
N ALA A 124 14.38 7.14 -0.47
CA ALA A 124 13.17 6.62 -1.09
C ALA A 124 12.52 5.54 -0.22
N HIS A 125 11.18 5.52 -0.23
CA HIS A 125 10.37 4.58 0.54
C HIS A 125 9.37 3.80 -0.32
N ASN A 126 9.58 3.70 -1.64
CA ASN A 126 8.81 2.77 -2.46
C ASN A 126 9.22 1.32 -2.15
N ILE A 127 8.36 0.36 -2.52
CA ILE A 127 8.56 -1.07 -2.24
C ILE A 127 9.95 -1.53 -2.66
N SER A 128 10.38 -1.24 -3.90
CA SER A 128 11.68 -1.68 -4.42
C SER A 128 12.87 -1.15 -3.62
N ALA A 129 12.86 0.14 -3.28
CA ALA A 129 13.92 0.76 -2.48
C ALA A 129 14.00 0.14 -1.08
N LEU A 130 12.84 -0.11 -0.44
CA LEU A 130 12.77 -0.74 0.86
C LEU A 130 13.27 -2.19 0.83
N ILE A 131 12.91 -2.98 -0.18
CA ILE A 131 13.41 -4.35 -0.34
C ILE A 131 14.94 -4.36 -0.50
N TYR A 132 15.51 -3.46 -1.32
CA TYR A 132 16.97 -3.34 -1.40
C TYR A 132 17.60 -2.90 -0.09
N HIS A 133 17.01 -1.95 0.63
CA HIS A 133 17.50 -1.52 1.94
C HIS A 133 17.55 -2.68 2.94
N ILE A 134 16.42 -3.38 3.13
CA ILE A 134 16.27 -4.50 4.06
C ILE A 134 17.24 -5.64 3.73
N SER A 135 17.44 -5.91 2.45
CA SER A 135 18.28 -7.00 1.95
C SER A 135 19.74 -6.57 1.67
N GLN A 136 20.12 -5.36 2.06
CA GLN A 136 21.48 -4.81 1.88
C GLN A 136 21.98 -4.88 0.42
N GLY A 137 21.10 -4.61 -0.55
CA GLY A 137 21.40 -4.61 -1.97
C GLY A 137 21.72 -5.99 -2.57
N SER A 138 21.25 -7.08 -1.97
CA SER A 138 21.57 -8.44 -2.36
C SER A 138 20.98 -8.84 -3.73
N GLU A 139 21.56 -9.88 -4.35
CA GLU A 139 21.01 -10.48 -5.57
C GLU A 139 19.65 -11.13 -5.34
N GLN A 140 19.37 -11.58 -4.12
CA GLN A 140 18.07 -12.11 -3.74
C GLN A 140 17.00 -11.02 -3.83
N ALA A 141 17.28 -9.79 -3.34
CA ALA A 141 16.39 -8.65 -3.51
C ALA A 141 16.07 -8.40 -4.99
N ARG A 142 17.10 -8.36 -5.84
CA ARG A 142 16.94 -8.21 -7.30
C ARG A 142 16.05 -9.30 -7.89
N SER A 143 16.17 -10.53 -7.41
CA SER A 143 15.34 -11.65 -7.87
C SER A 143 13.89 -11.52 -7.43
N MET A 144 13.64 -11.10 -6.19
CA MET A 144 12.28 -10.87 -5.65
C MET A 144 11.55 -9.77 -6.43
N LEU A 145 12.26 -8.72 -6.84
CA LEU A 145 11.69 -7.58 -7.54
C LEU A 145 11.38 -7.81 -9.03
N LYS A 146 11.73 -8.98 -9.61
CA LYS A 146 11.38 -9.29 -11.00
C LYS A 146 9.87 -9.37 -11.26
N GLY A 147 9.07 -9.64 -10.23
CA GLY A 147 7.61 -9.67 -10.30
C GLY A 147 6.95 -8.41 -9.76
N ALA A 148 7.70 -7.39 -9.36
CA ALA A 148 7.13 -6.14 -8.85
C ALA A 148 6.19 -5.50 -9.87
N HIS A 149 5.20 -4.75 -9.36
CA HIS A 149 4.10 -4.15 -10.13
C HIS A 149 3.11 -5.19 -10.69
N ARG A 150 2.97 -6.30 -9.99
CA ARG A 150 1.83 -7.21 -10.06
C ARG A 150 1.27 -7.32 -8.66
N ALA A 151 -0.05 -7.20 -8.51
CA ALA A 151 -0.68 -7.05 -7.20
C ALA A 151 -0.36 -8.24 -6.27
N ASP A 152 -0.33 -9.47 -6.77
CA ASP A 152 0.04 -10.66 -5.99
C ASP A 152 1.49 -10.64 -5.49
N ALA A 153 2.41 -10.18 -6.32
CA ALA A 153 3.83 -10.06 -5.97
C ALA A 153 4.04 -8.94 -4.94
N ASP A 154 3.37 -7.80 -5.11
CA ASP A 154 3.49 -6.64 -4.22
C ASP A 154 2.92 -6.92 -2.83
N ILE A 155 1.93 -7.82 -2.69
CA ILE A 155 1.50 -8.36 -1.40
C ILE A 155 2.66 -9.06 -0.66
N ILE A 156 3.41 -9.91 -1.35
CA ILE A 156 4.54 -10.64 -0.75
C ILE A 156 5.67 -9.68 -0.36
N LEU A 157 5.97 -8.70 -1.22
CA LEU A 157 6.97 -7.67 -0.94
C LEU A 157 6.54 -6.79 0.24
N THR A 158 5.26 -6.39 0.27
CA THR A 158 4.69 -5.61 1.38
C THR A 158 4.70 -6.38 2.70
N ALA A 159 4.41 -7.68 2.68
CA ALA A 159 4.52 -8.54 3.86
C ALA A 159 5.97 -8.61 4.38
N ASN A 160 6.95 -8.71 3.48
CA ASN A 160 8.36 -8.70 3.85
C ASN A 160 8.76 -7.38 4.52
N ILE A 161 8.39 -6.25 3.93
CA ILE A 161 8.62 -4.92 4.50
C ILE A 161 7.96 -4.79 5.86
N LEU A 162 6.70 -5.21 5.99
CA LEU A 162 5.94 -5.13 7.23
C LEU A 162 6.60 -5.93 8.36
N MET A 163 7.11 -7.12 8.09
CA MET A 163 7.82 -7.94 9.08
C MET A 163 9.02 -7.19 9.68
N HIS A 164 9.78 -6.47 8.85
CA HIS A 164 10.90 -5.65 9.33
C HIS A 164 10.43 -4.40 10.08
N ILE A 165 9.34 -3.76 9.63
CA ILE A 165 8.71 -2.63 10.34
C ILE A 165 8.27 -3.04 11.76
N LEU A 166 7.60 -4.19 11.92
CA LEU A 166 7.19 -4.70 13.23
C LEU A 166 8.37 -4.83 14.18
N HIS A 167 9.49 -5.32 13.69
CA HIS A 167 10.72 -5.48 14.49
C HIS A 167 11.34 -4.12 14.84
N VAL A 168 11.54 -3.24 13.85
CA VAL A 168 12.20 -1.93 14.06
C VAL A 168 11.39 -1.03 14.99
N LEU A 169 10.06 -1.02 14.86
CA LEU A 169 9.17 -0.20 15.67
C LEU A 169 8.66 -0.91 16.93
N ASN A 170 9.08 -2.17 17.16
CA ASN A 170 8.67 -3.01 18.30
C ASN A 170 7.14 -3.12 18.46
N ILE A 171 6.44 -3.37 17.33
CA ILE A 171 4.98 -3.48 17.28
C ILE A 171 4.58 -4.94 17.47
N GLN A 172 3.67 -5.22 18.42
CA GLN A 172 3.38 -6.58 18.87
C GLN A 172 2.13 -7.20 18.24
N ASP A 173 1.14 -6.40 17.85
CA ASP A 173 -0.18 -6.84 17.42
C ASP A 173 -0.81 -5.87 16.40
N ILE A 174 -1.94 -6.26 15.84
CA ILE A 174 -2.63 -5.51 14.78
C ILE A 174 -3.18 -4.16 15.26
N GLU A 175 -3.64 -4.05 16.52
CA GLU A 175 -4.18 -2.79 17.05
C GLU A 175 -3.07 -1.76 17.27
N SER A 176 -1.94 -2.20 17.83
CA SER A 176 -0.75 -1.34 17.98
C SER A 176 -0.16 -0.96 16.62
N LEU A 177 -0.22 -1.86 15.62
CA LEU A 177 0.18 -1.57 14.24
C LEU A 177 -0.71 -0.50 13.61
N TYR A 178 -2.04 -0.61 13.77
CA TYR A 178 -2.98 0.40 13.29
C TYR A 178 -2.73 1.76 13.97
N SER A 179 -2.60 1.78 15.29
CA SER A 179 -2.33 3.01 16.04
C SER A 179 -1.01 3.66 15.61
N ALA A 180 0.04 2.86 15.40
CA ALA A 180 1.32 3.35 14.90
C ALA A 180 1.23 3.91 13.47
N SER A 181 0.43 3.28 12.60
CA SER A 181 0.18 3.75 11.24
C SER A 181 -0.54 5.10 11.24
N GLU A 182 -1.59 5.26 12.04
CA GLU A 182 -2.30 6.54 12.15
C GLU A 182 -1.38 7.67 12.63
N GLN A 183 -0.55 7.40 13.64
CA GLN A 183 0.44 8.37 14.11
C GLN A 183 1.50 8.70 13.05
N ALA A 184 1.94 7.69 12.27
CA ALA A 184 2.95 7.88 11.22
C ALA A 184 2.42 8.69 10.03
N ARG A 185 1.11 8.74 9.82
CA ARG A 185 0.45 9.56 8.78
C ARG A 185 0.45 11.05 9.10
N ILE A 186 0.64 11.42 10.37
CA ILE A 186 0.70 12.82 10.79
C ILE A 186 2.05 13.39 10.38
N PRO A 187 2.12 14.34 9.43
CA PRO A 187 3.37 14.92 8.99
C PRO A 187 4.11 15.59 10.16
N GLN A 188 5.38 15.29 10.34
CA GLN A 188 6.24 15.95 11.34
C GLN A 188 7.05 17.10 10.73
N THR A 189 7.30 17.02 9.42
CA THR A 189 8.08 18.02 8.68
C THR A 189 7.33 18.48 7.45
N LEU A 190 7.55 19.72 7.06
CA LEU A 190 6.98 20.30 5.84
C LEU A 190 7.78 19.80 4.63
N THR A 191 7.09 19.22 3.63
CA THR A 191 7.72 18.62 2.44
C THR A 191 7.76 19.55 1.22
N PHE A 192 7.19 20.75 1.32
CA PHE A 192 7.06 21.70 0.21
C PHE A 192 7.24 23.16 0.64
N GLY A 193 7.35 24.05 -0.32
CA GLY A 193 7.37 25.50 -0.13
C GLY A 193 8.61 26.05 0.58
N LYS A 194 8.49 27.30 1.04
CA LYS A 194 9.58 28.11 1.63
C LYS A 194 10.25 27.45 2.86
N HIS A 195 9.48 26.70 3.65
CA HIS A 195 9.92 26.06 4.88
C HIS A 195 10.09 24.54 4.72
N ARG A 196 10.35 24.05 3.50
CA ARG A 196 10.62 22.63 3.26
C ARG A 196 11.72 22.11 4.18
N GLY A 197 11.48 20.97 4.84
CA GLY A 197 12.40 20.34 5.80
C GLY A 197 12.28 20.85 7.23
N SER A 198 11.56 21.93 7.47
CA SER A 198 11.31 22.42 8.84
C SER A 198 10.29 21.54 9.56
N LYS A 199 10.46 21.35 10.86
CA LYS A 199 9.41 20.71 11.68
C LYS A 199 8.15 21.56 11.66
N ILE A 200 6.99 20.91 11.54
CA ILE A 200 5.69 21.61 11.52
C ILE A 200 5.46 22.37 12.82
N ALA A 201 5.90 21.82 13.96
CA ALA A 201 5.81 22.48 15.25
C ALA A 201 6.60 23.80 15.35
N ASP A 202 7.64 23.98 14.52
CA ASP A 202 8.54 25.13 14.54
C ASP A 202 8.19 26.16 13.46
N LEU A 203 7.10 25.95 12.70
CA LEU A 203 6.69 26.88 11.63
C LEU A 203 6.18 28.22 12.22
N PRO A 204 6.50 29.35 11.56
CA PRO A 204 5.93 30.65 11.92
C PRO A 204 4.40 30.64 11.88
N LYS A 205 3.75 31.25 12.88
CA LYS A 205 2.28 31.25 13.01
C LYS A 205 1.57 31.85 11.78
N ASP A 206 2.11 32.90 11.20
CA ASP A 206 1.59 33.54 9.99
C ASP A 206 1.64 32.60 8.78
N TYR A 207 2.71 31.80 8.66
CA TYR A 207 2.84 30.80 7.61
C TYR A 207 1.84 29.64 7.79
N VAL A 208 1.65 29.17 9.04
CA VAL A 208 0.62 28.16 9.35
C VAL A 208 -0.78 28.67 9.00
N GLN A 209 -1.10 29.92 9.36
CA GLN A 209 -2.39 30.53 8.99
C GLN A 209 -2.58 30.66 7.47
N TRP A 210 -1.50 30.91 6.73
CA TRP A 210 -1.55 30.91 5.27
C TRP A 210 -1.79 29.52 4.68
N LEU A 211 -1.19 28.48 5.23
CA LEU A 211 -1.39 27.09 4.80
C LEU A 211 -2.82 26.55 5.03
N LEU A 212 -3.53 27.11 6.00
CA LEU A 212 -4.89 26.69 6.39
C LEU A 212 -6.00 27.43 5.63
N ARG A 213 -5.67 28.37 4.73
CA ARG A 213 -6.59 29.11 3.86
C ARG A 213 -6.79 28.43 2.52
#